data_8dbdb0bf2c1534ed29da3fd826920a50
#
_entry.id   8dbdb0bf2c1534ed29da3fd826920a50
#
_cell.length_a   1.000
_cell.length_b   1.000
_cell.length_c   1.000
_cell.angle_alpha   90.00
_cell.angle_beta   90.00
_cell.angle_gamma   90.00
#
_symmetry.space_group_name_H-M   'P 1'
#
loop_
_entity.id
_entity.type
_entity.pdbx_description
1 polymer ?
#
loop_
_entity_poly.entity_id
_entity_poly.type
_entity_poly.pdbx_seq_one_letter_code
_entity_poly.pdbx_strand_id
1 'polypeptide(L)'
;MTVALGMPALPPPVLSERRPTRQLQVGPVGVGSEYPISVQSMTTTLTADVNATLQQIAELTAAGCDIVRVACPSADDAEALPAIAKKSQIPVIADIHFQPKYVFAAIEAGCAAVRVNPGNIRKFDDQVKEIAQAAKDHGTPIRIGVNAGSLDKRIMDKYGKATPEALAESALWEASLFAEHDFHDIKISVKHNDPVVMVRAYEILAAQCDYPLHLGVTEAGPAFQGTIKSAVAFSALLRQGIGDTIRVSLSAPPVEEVKVGTQILQSLNLRPRKLEIVSCPSCGRAQVDVYKLADEVTAGLEGMEIPLRVAVMGCVVNGPGEAREADLGVASGNGKGQIFVKGEVIKTVPEHAIVETLIEEAMRIAEEAGETAGEGEPVVTVG
;
A
#
# COMPACT_ATOMS: atom_id res chain seq x y z
N MET A 1 -28.13 -35.04 11.18
CA MET A 1 -27.66 -34.43 9.91
C MET A 1 -27.23 -33.02 10.22
N THR A 2 -25.96 -32.79 10.40
CA THR A 2 -25.37 -31.44 10.51
C THR A 2 -25.32 -30.89 9.09
N VAL A 3 -26.16 -29.91 8.77
CA VAL A 3 -26.08 -29.16 7.54
C VAL A 3 -24.82 -28.28 7.68
N ALA A 4 -23.74 -28.66 7.01
CA ALA A 4 -22.63 -27.77 6.78
C ALA A 4 -23.17 -26.60 5.93
N LEU A 5 -23.45 -25.47 6.54
CA LEU A 5 -23.74 -24.23 5.86
C LEU A 5 -22.42 -23.81 5.19
N GLY A 6 -22.25 -24.25 3.98
CA GLY A 6 -21.27 -24.02 2.92
C GLY A 6 -20.36 -22.80 2.95
N MET A 7 -19.78 -22.50 4.10
CA MET A 7 -18.64 -21.59 4.18
C MET A 7 -17.40 -22.42 3.86
N PRO A 8 -16.59 -22.03 2.89
CA PRO A 8 -15.36 -22.73 2.61
C PRO A 8 -14.47 -22.66 3.85
N ALA A 9 -14.10 -23.81 4.40
CA ALA A 9 -13.06 -23.95 5.42
C ALA A 9 -11.65 -23.58 4.88
N LEU A 10 -11.58 -23.13 3.66
CA LEU A 10 -10.38 -22.66 2.99
C LEU A 10 -10.50 -21.14 2.78
N PRO A 11 -9.39 -20.39 2.95
CA PRO A 11 -9.37 -19.01 2.54
C PRO A 11 -9.87 -18.90 1.10
N PRO A 12 -10.52 -17.77 0.74
CA PRO A 12 -10.99 -17.57 -0.63
C PRO A 12 -9.87 -17.86 -1.60
N PRO A 13 -10.19 -18.41 -2.80
CA PRO A 13 -9.18 -18.83 -3.76
C PRO A 13 -8.16 -17.72 -3.92
N VAL A 14 -6.93 -18.10 -3.67
CA VAL A 14 -5.76 -17.24 -3.78
C VAL A 14 -5.87 -16.48 -5.10
N LEU A 15 -5.62 -15.20 -5.05
CA LEU A 15 -5.33 -14.42 -6.24
C LEU A 15 -4.28 -15.19 -7.04
N SER A 16 -4.20 -15.01 -8.34
CA SER A 16 -3.20 -15.70 -9.15
C SER A 16 -1.83 -15.63 -8.47
N GLU A 17 -1.03 -16.68 -8.60
CA GLU A 17 0.36 -16.67 -8.13
C GLU A 17 1.06 -15.40 -8.59
N ARG A 18 1.92 -14.87 -7.74
CA ARG A 18 2.66 -13.66 -8.08
C ARG A 18 3.57 -13.93 -9.27
N ARG A 19 3.56 -13.01 -10.22
CA ARG A 19 4.47 -13.03 -11.35
C ARG A 19 5.91 -13.11 -10.86
N PRO A 20 6.73 -14.08 -11.27
CA PRO A 20 8.14 -14.12 -10.89
C PRO A 20 8.86 -12.84 -11.30
N THR A 21 9.58 -12.23 -10.38
CA THR A 21 10.36 -11.03 -10.61
C THR A 21 11.75 -11.17 -10.02
N ARG A 22 12.66 -10.29 -10.44
CA ARG A 22 13.93 -10.08 -9.76
C ARG A 22 13.68 -9.58 -8.35
N GLN A 23 14.62 -9.84 -7.45
CA GLN A 23 14.54 -9.41 -6.05
C GLN A 23 15.49 -8.23 -5.83
N LEU A 24 14.99 -7.17 -5.18
CA LEU A 24 15.74 -5.96 -4.87
C LEU A 24 15.73 -5.71 -3.37
N GLN A 25 16.73 -4.98 -2.88
CA GLN A 25 16.76 -4.47 -1.51
C GLN A 25 16.66 -2.94 -1.52
N VAL A 26 15.63 -2.40 -0.88
CA VAL A 26 15.46 -0.96 -0.65
C VAL A 26 15.73 -0.71 0.84
N GLY A 27 16.99 -0.56 1.21
CA GLY A 27 17.43 -0.65 2.60
C GLY A 27 17.06 -2.02 3.20
N PRO A 28 16.35 -2.08 4.32
CA PRO A 28 15.92 -3.36 4.94
C PRO A 28 14.68 -3.96 4.27
N VAL A 29 14.03 -3.26 3.35
CA VAL A 29 12.78 -3.72 2.71
C VAL A 29 13.08 -4.46 1.41
N GLY A 30 12.79 -5.76 1.39
CA GLY A 30 12.84 -6.55 0.17
C GLY A 30 11.69 -6.19 -0.78
N VAL A 31 11.97 -6.17 -2.08
CA VAL A 31 11.01 -5.84 -3.15
C VAL A 31 11.15 -6.86 -4.28
N GLY A 32 10.07 -7.50 -4.62
CA GLY A 32 10.00 -8.55 -5.64
C GLY A 32 8.99 -9.62 -5.26
N SER A 33 8.88 -10.65 -6.11
CA SER A 33 7.85 -11.70 -5.95
C SER A 33 7.98 -12.53 -4.66
N GLU A 34 9.16 -12.59 -4.06
CA GLU A 34 9.41 -13.36 -2.82
C GLU A 34 9.14 -12.56 -1.53
N TYR A 35 8.88 -11.27 -1.65
CA TYR A 35 8.63 -10.38 -0.51
C TYR A 35 7.18 -9.91 -0.46
N PRO A 36 6.66 -9.53 0.72
CA PRO A 36 5.36 -8.89 0.84
C PRO A 36 5.30 -7.61 0.00
N ILE A 37 4.10 -7.28 -0.52
CA ILE A 37 3.89 -6.05 -1.27
C ILE A 37 4.00 -4.86 -0.33
N SER A 38 4.95 -3.97 -0.58
CA SER A 38 5.19 -2.80 0.26
C SER A 38 4.30 -1.61 -0.12
N VAL A 39 3.87 -0.86 0.89
CA VAL A 39 3.16 0.41 0.75
C VAL A 39 4.16 1.55 0.83
N GLN A 40 4.25 2.32 -0.24
CA GLN A 40 5.09 3.51 -0.31
C GLN A 40 4.24 4.78 -0.27
N SER A 41 4.72 5.84 0.40
CA SER A 41 4.17 7.18 0.27
C SER A 41 5.26 8.20 -0.06
N MET A 42 4.91 9.47 -0.06
CA MET A 42 5.83 10.56 -0.39
C MET A 42 5.56 11.75 0.53
N THR A 43 6.62 12.40 1.00
CA THR A 43 6.49 13.64 1.76
C THR A 43 5.98 14.79 0.88
N THR A 44 5.29 15.72 1.51
CA THR A 44 4.82 16.98 0.91
C THR A 44 5.55 18.20 1.44
N THR A 45 6.43 18.01 2.42
CA THR A 45 7.31 19.04 2.97
C THR A 45 8.39 19.43 1.97
N LEU A 46 8.97 20.62 2.12
CA LEU A 46 10.21 20.97 1.43
C LEU A 46 11.32 20.07 2.00
N THR A 47 11.99 19.32 1.14
CA THR A 47 13.04 18.36 1.57
C THR A 47 14.20 19.07 2.28
N ALA A 48 14.52 20.30 1.87
CA ALA A 48 15.51 21.16 2.54
C ALA A 48 15.17 21.45 4.01
N ASP A 49 13.88 21.40 4.39
CA ASP A 49 13.48 21.43 5.81
C ASP A 49 13.56 20.01 6.40
N VAL A 50 14.74 19.66 6.87
CA VAL A 50 15.05 18.34 7.44
C VAL A 50 14.10 17.99 8.59
N ASN A 51 13.79 18.95 9.47
CA ASN A 51 12.97 18.67 10.66
C ASN A 51 11.51 18.40 10.29
N ALA A 52 10.91 19.24 9.45
CA ALA A 52 9.54 19.04 8.97
C ALA A 52 9.43 17.73 8.17
N THR A 53 10.43 17.41 7.35
CA THR A 53 10.45 16.18 6.56
C THR A 53 10.56 14.93 7.44
N LEU A 54 11.43 14.93 8.45
CA LEU A 54 11.56 13.84 9.41
C LEU A 54 10.30 13.66 10.26
N GLN A 55 9.66 14.76 10.66
CA GLN A 55 8.38 14.69 11.37
C GLN A 55 7.31 14.00 10.52
N GLN A 56 7.17 14.40 9.27
CA GLN A 56 6.19 13.78 8.37
C GLN A 56 6.53 12.31 8.07
N ILE A 57 7.83 11.95 7.97
CA ILE A 57 8.25 10.54 7.84
C ILE A 57 7.84 9.74 9.07
N ALA A 58 7.97 10.29 10.28
CA ALA A 58 7.53 9.62 11.51
C ALA A 58 6.02 9.36 11.52
N GLU A 59 5.21 10.34 11.07
CA GLU A 59 3.76 10.20 10.93
C GLU A 59 3.39 9.10 9.90
N LEU A 60 4.08 9.07 8.76
CA LEU A 60 3.91 8.03 7.75
C LEU A 60 4.31 6.65 8.28
N THR A 61 5.39 6.56 9.04
CA THR A 61 5.85 5.32 9.67
C THR A 61 4.82 4.79 10.66
N ALA A 62 4.28 5.67 11.50
CA ALA A 62 3.22 5.31 12.45
C ALA A 62 1.94 4.83 11.74
N ALA A 63 1.65 5.35 10.54
CA ALA A 63 0.53 4.89 9.72
C ALA A 63 0.78 3.54 9.01
N GLY A 64 1.99 2.98 9.11
CA GLY A 64 2.38 1.71 8.48
C GLY A 64 2.96 1.82 7.08
N CYS A 65 3.55 2.96 6.73
CA CYS A 65 4.33 3.14 5.50
C CYS A 65 5.62 2.31 5.57
N ASP A 66 5.90 1.52 4.54
CA ASP A 66 7.09 0.68 4.50
C ASP A 66 8.31 1.41 3.90
N ILE A 67 8.07 2.32 2.95
CA ILE A 67 9.11 3.06 2.21
C ILE A 67 8.62 4.48 1.98
N VAL A 68 9.45 5.48 2.22
CA VAL A 68 9.12 6.88 1.94
C VAL A 68 9.94 7.43 0.77
N ARG A 69 9.34 8.33 -0.01
CA ARG A 69 10.01 9.08 -1.06
C ARG A 69 10.02 10.56 -0.74
N VAL A 70 11.16 11.22 -0.96
CA VAL A 70 11.36 12.67 -0.82
C VAL A 70 11.74 13.27 -2.17
N ALA A 71 11.23 14.46 -2.48
CA ALA A 71 11.61 15.18 -3.70
C ALA A 71 13.00 15.77 -3.56
N CYS A 72 13.79 15.82 -4.65
CA CYS A 72 15.09 16.47 -4.68
C CYS A 72 15.25 17.32 -5.97
N PRO A 73 14.52 18.44 -6.08
CA PRO A 73 14.59 19.32 -7.25
C PRO A 73 15.74 20.33 -7.20
N SER A 74 16.34 20.61 -6.04
CA SER A 74 17.34 21.66 -5.84
C SER A 74 18.63 21.18 -5.15
N ALA A 75 19.63 22.05 -5.08
CA ALA A 75 20.87 21.77 -4.34
C ALA A 75 20.62 21.68 -2.83
N ASP A 76 19.80 22.56 -2.29
CA ASP A 76 19.48 22.60 -0.86
C ASP A 76 18.77 21.29 -0.43
N ASP A 77 17.91 20.73 -1.30
CA ASP A 77 17.30 19.43 -1.07
C ASP A 77 18.34 18.31 -1.06
N ALA A 78 19.29 18.35 -2.01
CA ALA A 78 20.37 17.35 -2.08
C ALA A 78 21.28 17.40 -0.84
N GLU A 79 21.57 18.59 -0.31
CA GLU A 79 22.34 18.78 0.92
C GLU A 79 21.60 18.26 2.17
N ALA A 80 20.27 18.23 2.16
CA ALA A 80 19.45 17.70 3.24
C ALA A 80 19.39 16.17 3.27
N LEU A 81 19.57 15.47 2.12
CA LEU A 81 19.40 14.02 2.00
C LEU A 81 20.21 13.21 3.00
N PRO A 82 21.52 13.48 3.28
CA PRO A 82 22.29 12.68 4.22
C PRO A 82 21.69 12.65 5.64
N ALA A 83 21.20 13.79 6.10
CA ALA A 83 20.57 13.91 7.41
C ALA A 83 19.24 13.16 7.47
N ILE A 84 18.45 13.27 6.41
CA ILE A 84 17.14 12.59 6.30
C ILE A 84 17.33 11.07 6.19
N ALA A 85 18.19 10.60 5.28
CA ALA A 85 18.44 9.17 5.08
C ALA A 85 18.96 8.50 6.36
N LYS A 86 19.86 9.18 7.08
CA LYS A 86 20.44 8.64 8.34
C LYS A 86 19.44 8.57 9.50
N LYS A 87 18.52 9.54 9.60
CA LYS A 87 17.61 9.66 10.76
C LYS A 87 16.23 9.06 10.52
N SER A 88 15.90 8.76 9.28
CA SER A 88 14.60 8.17 8.93
C SER A 88 14.47 6.77 9.53
N GLN A 89 13.29 6.46 10.07
CA GLN A 89 12.95 5.13 10.61
C GLN A 89 12.66 4.10 9.51
N ILE A 90 12.31 4.55 8.31
CA ILE A 90 12.01 3.72 7.13
C ILE A 90 12.90 4.14 5.96
N PRO A 91 13.17 3.25 4.99
CA PRO A 91 14.04 3.56 3.86
C PRO A 91 13.55 4.77 3.06
N VAL A 92 14.48 5.64 2.69
CA VAL A 92 14.23 6.86 1.94
C VAL A 92 14.64 6.67 0.48
N ILE A 93 13.71 7.01 -0.43
CA ILE A 93 13.97 7.10 -1.87
C ILE A 93 14.08 8.57 -2.25
N ALA A 94 15.14 8.97 -2.93
CA ALA A 94 15.25 10.28 -3.54
C ALA A 94 14.56 10.31 -4.91
N ASP A 95 13.73 11.32 -5.15
CA ASP A 95 12.98 11.51 -6.40
C ASP A 95 13.62 12.59 -7.25
N ILE A 96 14.33 12.20 -8.30
CA ILE A 96 15.11 13.06 -9.16
C ILE A 96 14.38 13.29 -10.49
N HIS A 97 14.15 14.56 -10.85
CA HIS A 97 13.37 14.92 -12.05
C HIS A 97 14.18 15.51 -13.19
N PHE A 98 15.20 16.35 -12.92
CA PHE A 98 15.77 17.23 -13.94
C PHE A 98 17.29 17.15 -14.10
N GLN A 99 18.03 16.81 -13.07
CA GLN A 99 19.47 16.92 -13.07
C GLN A 99 20.17 15.66 -12.58
N PRO A 100 20.95 15.00 -13.46
CA PRO A 100 21.68 13.77 -13.12
C PRO A 100 22.60 13.90 -11.91
N LYS A 101 23.18 15.08 -11.66
CA LYS A 101 24.06 15.33 -10.51
C LYS A 101 23.41 14.99 -9.16
N TYR A 102 22.09 15.15 -9.05
CA TYR A 102 21.37 14.83 -7.82
C TYR A 102 21.16 13.31 -7.63
N VAL A 103 21.28 12.51 -8.71
CA VAL A 103 21.32 11.04 -8.60
C VAL A 103 22.56 10.63 -7.82
N PHE A 104 23.73 11.16 -8.18
CA PHE A 104 24.98 10.88 -7.46
C PHE A 104 24.91 11.36 -6.02
N ALA A 105 24.45 12.59 -5.79
CA ALA A 105 24.27 13.13 -4.44
C ALA A 105 23.36 12.27 -3.58
N ALA A 106 22.27 11.73 -4.14
CA ALA A 106 21.34 10.85 -3.42
C ALA A 106 21.98 9.48 -3.08
N ILE A 107 22.75 8.90 -4.01
CA ILE A 107 23.48 7.66 -3.79
C ILE A 107 24.53 7.86 -2.68
N GLU A 108 25.34 8.90 -2.77
CA GLU A 108 26.36 9.26 -1.78
C GLU A 108 25.76 9.58 -0.41
N ALA A 109 24.55 10.18 -0.38
CA ALA A 109 23.81 10.48 0.83
C ALA A 109 23.32 9.22 1.58
N GLY A 110 23.41 8.04 0.97
CA GLY A 110 22.91 6.79 1.54
C GLY A 110 21.39 6.62 1.41
N CYS A 111 20.75 7.25 0.42
CA CYS A 111 19.36 6.95 0.09
C CYS A 111 19.23 5.48 -0.32
N ALA A 112 18.19 4.80 0.18
CA ALA A 112 17.98 3.37 -0.04
C ALA A 112 17.64 3.00 -1.49
N ALA A 113 17.18 3.96 -2.28
CA ALA A 113 16.99 3.86 -3.73
C ALA A 113 16.89 5.27 -4.33
N VAL A 114 17.00 5.35 -5.65
CA VAL A 114 16.79 6.60 -6.40
C VAL A 114 15.69 6.38 -7.44
N ARG A 115 14.76 7.32 -7.53
CA ARG A 115 13.78 7.36 -8.62
C ARG A 115 14.22 8.36 -9.66
N VAL A 116 14.24 7.94 -10.89
CA VAL A 116 14.50 8.79 -12.06
C VAL A 116 13.28 8.83 -12.97
N ASN A 117 13.08 9.98 -13.62
CA ASN A 117 12.09 10.12 -14.69
C ASN A 117 12.83 10.50 -15.98
N PRO A 118 13.13 9.51 -16.81
CA PRO A 118 13.96 9.71 -17.99
C PRO A 118 13.42 10.75 -18.97
N GLY A 119 12.10 10.81 -19.16
CA GLY A 119 11.45 11.81 -20.01
C GLY A 119 11.70 13.27 -19.61
N ASN A 120 12.11 13.51 -18.36
CA ASN A 120 12.42 14.85 -17.85
C ASN A 120 13.92 15.17 -17.84
N ILE A 121 14.80 14.18 -17.99
CA ILE A 121 16.25 14.36 -17.86
C ILE A 121 16.90 14.30 -19.25
N ARG A 122 17.00 15.45 -19.90
CA ARG A 122 17.48 15.58 -21.31
C ARG A 122 18.87 15.01 -21.62
N LYS A 123 19.71 14.80 -20.61
CA LYS A 123 21.08 14.26 -20.75
C LYS A 123 21.28 13.00 -19.93
N PHE A 124 20.22 12.31 -19.61
CA PHE A 124 20.30 11.14 -18.78
C PHE A 124 21.04 10.01 -19.50
N ASP A 125 20.72 9.80 -20.76
CA ASP A 125 21.32 8.77 -21.60
C ASP A 125 22.85 8.86 -21.64
N ASP A 126 23.39 10.09 -21.69
CA ASP A 126 24.83 10.35 -21.72
C ASP A 126 25.55 9.96 -20.40
N GLN A 127 24.80 9.79 -19.30
CA GLN A 127 25.34 9.53 -17.96
C GLN A 127 24.87 8.20 -17.36
N VAL A 128 24.10 7.41 -18.10
CA VAL A 128 23.59 6.11 -17.61
C VAL A 128 24.71 5.20 -17.13
N LYS A 129 25.83 5.19 -17.84
CA LYS A 129 27.01 4.38 -17.47
C LYS A 129 27.55 4.74 -16.10
N GLU A 130 27.78 6.03 -15.87
CA GLU A 130 28.31 6.54 -14.61
C GLU A 130 27.31 6.35 -13.46
N ILE A 131 26.02 6.55 -13.73
CA ILE A 131 24.95 6.32 -12.77
C ILE A 131 24.85 4.83 -12.41
N ALA A 132 24.87 3.94 -13.40
CA ALA A 132 24.85 2.50 -13.19
C ALA A 132 26.06 2.04 -12.36
N GLN A 133 27.25 2.58 -12.62
CA GLN A 133 28.44 2.26 -11.85
C GLN A 133 28.32 2.74 -10.42
N ALA A 134 27.91 4.01 -10.18
CA ALA A 134 27.73 4.54 -8.84
C ALA A 134 26.67 3.75 -8.06
N ALA A 135 25.57 3.38 -8.71
CA ALA A 135 24.51 2.58 -8.11
C ALA A 135 24.99 1.17 -7.72
N LYS A 136 25.80 0.52 -8.56
CA LYS A 136 26.45 -0.77 -8.27
C LYS A 136 27.38 -0.67 -7.05
N ASP A 137 28.26 0.33 -7.04
CA ASP A 137 29.27 0.50 -5.99
C ASP A 137 28.66 0.70 -4.61
N HIS A 138 27.45 1.26 -4.55
CA HIS A 138 26.70 1.52 -3.31
C HIS A 138 25.54 0.53 -3.04
N GLY A 139 25.28 -0.40 -3.96
CA GLY A 139 24.13 -1.31 -3.86
C GLY A 139 22.79 -0.60 -3.85
N THR A 140 22.67 0.51 -4.57
CA THR A 140 21.47 1.38 -4.58
C THR A 140 20.61 1.06 -5.80
N PRO A 141 19.42 0.43 -5.64
CA PRO A 141 18.53 0.17 -6.76
C PRO A 141 17.94 1.46 -7.34
N ILE A 142 17.63 1.42 -8.63
CA ILE A 142 17.06 2.54 -9.36
C ILE A 142 15.61 2.22 -9.76
N ARG A 143 14.69 3.17 -9.53
CA ARG A 143 13.35 3.08 -10.08
C ARG A 143 13.20 3.96 -11.31
N ILE A 144 12.94 3.34 -12.44
CA ILE A 144 12.51 4.00 -13.66
C ILE A 144 11.03 4.36 -13.53
N GLY A 145 10.72 5.65 -13.57
CA GLY A 145 9.36 6.14 -13.37
C GLY A 145 8.82 6.87 -14.58
N VAL A 146 8.13 6.15 -15.46
CA VAL A 146 7.46 6.74 -16.63
C VAL A 146 6.07 7.24 -16.23
N ASN A 147 5.76 8.49 -16.57
CA ASN A 147 4.44 9.09 -16.37
C ASN A 147 3.89 9.60 -17.71
N ALA A 148 2.58 9.46 -17.89
CA ALA A 148 1.89 9.92 -19.10
C ALA A 148 2.14 11.40 -19.42
N GLY A 149 2.19 12.26 -18.40
CA GLY A 149 2.40 13.70 -18.56
C GLY A 149 3.84 14.13 -18.90
N SER A 150 4.81 13.20 -18.85
CA SER A 150 6.24 13.47 -19.11
C SER A 150 6.90 12.35 -19.90
N LEU A 151 6.20 11.83 -20.90
CA LEU A 151 6.71 10.80 -21.79
C LEU A 151 7.80 11.37 -22.69
N ASP A 152 8.84 10.56 -22.98
CA ASP A 152 9.93 10.94 -23.88
C ASP A 152 9.40 11.40 -25.25
N LYS A 153 10.02 12.43 -25.81
CA LYS A 153 9.59 13.03 -27.08
C LYS A 153 9.58 12.03 -28.22
N ARG A 154 10.56 11.12 -28.30
CA ARG A 154 10.65 10.09 -29.35
C ARG A 154 9.44 9.16 -29.33
N ILE A 155 9.02 8.79 -28.14
CA ILE A 155 7.83 7.96 -27.92
C ILE A 155 6.55 8.74 -28.24
N MET A 156 6.48 10.01 -27.85
CA MET A 156 5.34 10.87 -28.19
C MET A 156 5.24 11.11 -29.71
N ASP A 157 6.35 11.30 -30.40
CA ASP A 157 6.38 11.46 -31.87
C ASP A 157 5.93 10.16 -32.59
N LYS A 158 6.23 8.98 -32.01
CA LYS A 158 5.81 7.68 -32.55
C LYS A 158 4.34 7.37 -32.33
N TYR A 159 3.82 7.63 -31.12
CA TYR A 159 2.48 7.20 -30.73
C TYR A 159 1.42 8.33 -30.72
N GLY A 160 1.84 9.58 -30.78
CA GLY A 160 0.97 10.76 -30.74
C GLY A 160 0.35 11.07 -29.39
N LYS A 161 0.31 10.08 -28.47
CA LYS A 161 -0.24 10.23 -27.11
C LYS A 161 0.33 9.13 -26.19
N ALA A 162 0.12 9.26 -24.88
CA ALA A 162 0.55 8.29 -23.87
C ALA A 162 -0.40 7.06 -23.87
N THR A 163 -0.25 6.20 -24.88
CA THR A 163 -0.98 4.91 -24.92
C THR A 163 -0.34 3.90 -23.97
N PRO A 164 -1.02 2.79 -23.64
CA PRO A 164 -0.43 1.71 -22.85
C PRO A 164 0.89 1.19 -23.45
N GLU A 165 0.93 1.03 -24.76
CA GLU A 165 2.11 0.57 -25.51
C GLU A 165 3.25 1.59 -25.42
N ALA A 166 2.94 2.89 -25.55
CA ALA A 166 3.91 3.96 -25.44
C ALA A 166 4.58 4.00 -24.06
N LEU A 167 3.79 3.84 -23.01
CA LEU A 167 4.27 3.80 -21.63
C LEU A 167 5.17 2.59 -21.37
N ALA A 168 4.77 1.40 -21.83
CA ALA A 168 5.53 0.18 -21.67
C ALA A 168 6.84 0.24 -22.49
N GLU A 169 6.79 0.66 -23.75
CA GLU A 169 7.99 0.80 -24.62
C GLU A 169 8.99 1.79 -24.03
N SER A 170 8.51 2.94 -23.53
CA SER A 170 9.39 3.93 -22.90
C SER A 170 10.13 3.33 -21.70
N ALA A 171 9.44 2.59 -20.85
CA ALA A 171 10.05 1.99 -19.67
C ALA A 171 11.07 0.89 -20.01
N LEU A 172 10.75 0.05 -20.98
CA LEU A 172 11.65 -1.02 -21.44
C LEU A 172 12.90 -0.46 -22.12
N TRP A 173 12.73 0.59 -22.92
CA TRP A 173 13.85 1.25 -23.56
C TRP A 173 14.82 1.84 -22.52
N GLU A 174 14.30 2.54 -21.51
CA GLU A 174 15.12 3.07 -20.41
C GLU A 174 15.83 1.96 -19.61
N ALA A 175 15.13 0.86 -19.34
CA ALA A 175 15.73 -0.28 -18.66
C ALA A 175 16.86 -0.92 -19.50
N SER A 176 16.72 -0.94 -20.83
CA SER A 176 17.76 -1.48 -21.72
C SER A 176 19.07 -0.69 -21.68
N LEU A 177 19.01 0.63 -21.49
CA LEU A 177 20.20 1.47 -21.35
C LEU A 177 21.02 1.08 -20.11
N PHE A 178 20.37 0.77 -19.01
CA PHE A 178 21.04 0.27 -17.80
C PHE A 178 21.58 -1.16 -18.01
N ALA A 179 20.81 -2.02 -18.70
CA ALA A 179 21.20 -3.39 -18.98
C ALA A 179 22.48 -3.46 -19.87
N GLU A 180 22.71 -2.50 -20.78
CA GLU A 180 23.95 -2.37 -21.55
C GLU A 180 25.20 -2.20 -20.66
N HIS A 181 25.02 -1.73 -19.42
CA HIS A 181 26.06 -1.59 -18.42
C HIS A 181 25.97 -2.66 -17.34
N ASP A 182 25.27 -3.77 -17.61
CA ASP A 182 25.09 -4.91 -16.69
C ASP A 182 24.53 -4.43 -15.32
N PHE A 183 23.60 -3.47 -15.32
CA PHE A 183 22.87 -3.00 -14.15
C PHE A 183 21.41 -3.42 -14.23
N HIS A 184 21.00 -4.27 -13.29
CA HIS A 184 19.69 -4.90 -13.29
C HIS A 184 18.88 -4.67 -12.01
N ASP A 185 19.45 -3.95 -11.04
CA ASP A 185 18.74 -3.60 -9.80
C ASP A 185 17.74 -2.46 -10.07
N ILE A 186 16.78 -2.77 -10.92
CA ILE A 186 15.80 -1.83 -11.46
C ILE A 186 14.40 -2.24 -11.02
N LYS A 187 13.62 -1.25 -10.58
CA LYS A 187 12.18 -1.31 -10.39
C LYS A 187 11.50 -0.35 -11.38
N ILE A 188 10.37 -0.73 -11.95
CA ILE A 188 9.71 0.06 -12.98
C ILE A 188 8.31 0.52 -12.54
N SER A 189 7.93 1.73 -12.96
CA SER A 189 6.54 2.19 -12.87
C SER A 189 6.12 2.88 -14.17
N VAL A 190 4.93 2.57 -14.66
CA VAL A 190 4.28 3.19 -15.82
C VAL A 190 2.92 3.73 -15.40
N LYS A 191 2.83 5.04 -15.16
CA LYS A 191 1.68 5.65 -14.49
C LYS A 191 0.83 6.48 -15.46
N HIS A 192 -0.47 6.34 -15.30
CA HIS A 192 -1.49 7.14 -16.00
C HIS A 192 -2.58 7.55 -15.01
N ASN A 193 -3.31 8.63 -15.29
CA ASN A 193 -4.45 9.10 -14.48
C ASN A 193 -5.75 8.34 -14.79
N ASP A 194 -5.81 7.65 -15.93
CA ASP A 194 -6.87 6.73 -16.28
C ASP A 194 -6.48 5.31 -15.81
N PRO A 195 -7.26 4.69 -14.90
CA PRO A 195 -6.99 3.34 -14.40
C PRO A 195 -6.96 2.27 -15.50
N VAL A 196 -7.80 2.37 -16.51
CA VAL A 196 -7.87 1.38 -17.60
C VAL A 196 -6.60 1.39 -18.45
N VAL A 197 -6.15 2.59 -18.83
CA VAL A 197 -4.88 2.77 -19.57
C VAL A 197 -3.70 2.27 -18.72
N MET A 198 -3.69 2.61 -17.42
CA MET A 198 -2.66 2.17 -16.49
C MET A 198 -2.61 0.64 -16.40
N VAL A 199 -3.73 -0.01 -16.14
CA VAL A 199 -3.80 -1.48 -16.03
C VAL A 199 -3.23 -2.13 -17.28
N ARG A 200 -3.67 -1.67 -18.45
CA ARG A 200 -3.19 -2.23 -19.71
C ARG A 200 -1.69 -2.01 -19.93
N ALA A 201 -1.16 -0.85 -19.55
CA ALA A 201 0.28 -0.58 -19.64
C ALA A 201 1.11 -1.54 -18.76
N TYR A 202 0.66 -1.81 -17.53
CA TYR A 202 1.33 -2.77 -16.64
C TYR A 202 1.20 -4.22 -17.13
N GLU A 203 0.08 -4.61 -17.70
CA GLU A 203 -0.08 -5.95 -18.30
C GLU A 203 0.91 -6.16 -19.44
N ILE A 204 1.04 -5.18 -20.35
CA ILE A 204 1.99 -5.21 -21.44
C ILE A 204 3.43 -5.31 -20.91
N LEU A 205 3.77 -4.48 -19.93
CA LEU A 205 5.10 -4.45 -19.34
C LEU A 205 5.43 -5.75 -18.60
N ALA A 206 4.49 -6.28 -17.83
CA ALA A 206 4.64 -7.51 -17.07
C ALA A 206 4.90 -8.74 -17.96
N ALA A 207 4.35 -8.74 -19.17
CA ALA A 207 4.56 -9.81 -20.15
C ALA A 207 5.94 -9.73 -20.85
N GLN A 208 6.66 -8.60 -20.75
CA GLN A 208 7.88 -8.34 -21.51
C GLN A 208 9.14 -8.24 -20.65
N CYS A 209 9.05 -8.18 -19.33
CA CYS A 209 10.20 -8.11 -18.43
C CYS A 209 9.95 -8.80 -17.10
N ASP A 210 11.02 -9.07 -16.37
CA ASP A 210 11.01 -9.67 -15.02
C ASP A 210 11.36 -8.66 -13.90
N TYR A 211 11.42 -7.38 -14.19
CA TYR A 211 11.66 -6.34 -13.18
C TYR A 211 10.47 -6.19 -12.24
N PRO A 212 10.70 -5.93 -10.93
CA PRO A 212 9.65 -5.57 -9.99
C PRO A 212 8.89 -4.33 -10.44
N LEU A 213 7.57 -4.33 -10.22
CA LEU A 213 6.68 -3.27 -10.68
C LEU A 213 6.10 -2.48 -9.50
N HIS A 214 6.22 -1.15 -9.60
CA HIS A 214 5.67 -0.22 -8.64
C HIS A 214 4.37 0.36 -9.17
N LEU A 215 3.23 -0.06 -8.61
CA LEU A 215 1.91 0.37 -9.04
C LEU A 215 1.53 1.75 -8.48
N GLY A 216 0.87 2.56 -9.29
CA GLY A 216 0.34 3.84 -8.86
C GLY A 216 -0.47 4.51 -9.96
N VAL A 217 -1.68 5.00 -9.63
CA VAL A 217 -2.42 5.94 -10.46
C VAL A 217 -1.84 7.32 -10.20
N THR A 218 -1.39 8.02 -11.24
CA THR A 218 -0.91 9.40 -11.08
C THR A 218 -2.08 10.37 -11.12
N GLU A 219 -2.01 11.47 -10.35
CA GLU A 219 -3.04 12.52 -10.37
C GLU A 219 -4.46 11.95 -10.20
N ALA A 220 -4.62 11.03 -9.24
CA ALA A 220 -5.88 10.31 -9.06
C ALA A 220 -7.02 11.23 -8.58
N GLY A 221 -6.69 12.37 -7.96
CA GLY A 221 -7.63 13.40 -7.55
C GLY A 221 -7.95 13.39 -6.05
N PRO A 222 -9.08 14.00 -5.64
CA PRO A 222 -9.52 14.06 -4.25
C PRO A 222 -9.67 12.68 -3.62
N ALA A 223 -9.65 12.62 -2.28
CA ALA A 223 -9.60 11.38 -1.51
C ALA A 223 -10.61 10.32 -1.97
N PHE A 224 -11.89 10.67 -2.11
CA PHE A 224 -12.93 9.73 -2.54
C PHE A 224 -12.66 9.15 -3.95
N GLN A 225 -12.48 10.03 -4.94
CA GLN A 225 -12.27 9.62 -6.32
C GLN A 225 -10.94 8.89 -6.50
N GLY A 226 -9.87 9.39 -5.88
CA GLY A 226 -8.54 8.82 -5.97
C GLY A 226 -8.45 7.44 -5.31
N THR A 227 -9.16 7.23 -4.20
CA THR A 227 -9.30 5.92 -3.56
C THR A 227 -9.95 4.91 -4.48
N ILE A 228 -11.07 5.27 -5.10
CA ILE A 228 -11.79 4.38 -6.04
C ILE A 228 -10.90 4.03 -7.24
N LYS A 229 -10.26 5.01 -7.87
CA LYS A 229 -9.34 4.78 -8.99
C LYS A 229 -8.19 3.84 -8.63
N SER A 230 -7.58 4.07 -7.47
CA SER A 230 -6.47 3.25 -6.97
C SER A 230 -6.93 1.83 -6.65
N ALA A 231 -8.05 1.67 -5.96
CA ALA A 231 -8.61 0.37 -5.63
C ALA A 231 -8.93 -0.45 -6.87
N VAL A 232 -9.57 0.15 -7.89
CA VAL A 232 -9.89 -0.51 -9.15
C VAL A 232 -8.64 -0.95 -9.91
N ALA A 233 -7.67 -0.03 -10.09
CA ALA A 233 -6.44 -0.33 -10.83
C ALA A 233 -5.57 -1.37 -10.12
N PHE A 234 -5.36 -1.22 -8.81
CA PHE A 234 -4.51 -2.14 -8.06
C PHE A 234 -5.15 -3.53 -7.96
N SER A 235 -6.46 -3.61 -7.69
CA SER A 235 -7.15 -4.90 -7.64
C SER A 235 -7.10 -5.65 -8.97
N ALA A 236 -7.23 -4.94 -10.09
CA ALA A 236 -7.13 -5.56 -11.41
C ALA A 236 -5.76 -6.17 -11.68
N LEU A 237 -4.67 -5.52 -11.26
CA LEU A 237 -3.29 -5.98 -11.45
C LEU A 237 -2.87 -7.00 -10.40
N LEU A 238 -3.11 -6.72 -9.13
CA LEU A 238 -2.73 -7.59 -8.01
C LEU A 238 -3.45 -8.95 -8.09
N ARG A 239 -4.70 -8.97 -8.58
CA ARG A 239 -5.42 -10.21 -8.84
C ARG A 239 -4.72 -11.10 -9.88
N GLN A 240 -3.97 -10.51 -10.81
CA GLN A 240 -3.18 -11.21 -11.82
C GLN A 240 -1.75 -11.54 -11.32
N GLY A 241 -1.43 -11.28 -10.07
CA GLY A 241 -0.08 -11.42 -9.52
C GLY A 241 0.90 -10.33 -9.96
N ILE A 242 0.42 -9.23 -10.53
CA ILE A 242 1.23 -8.12 -11.03
C ILE A 242 1.31 -7.01 -9.99
N GLY A 243 2.52 -6.72 -9.51
CA GLY A 243 2.80 -5.61 -8.58
C GLY A 243 3.59 -6.06 -7.35
N ASP A 244 4.65 -5.32 -7.04
CA ASP A 244 5.59 -5.62 -5.96
C ASP A 244 5.65 -4.51 -4.91
N THR A 245 5.33 -3.29 -5.30
CA THR A 245 5.12 -2.15 -4.41
C THR A 245 3.97 -1.30 -4.90
N ILE A 246 3.26 -0.63 -4.00
CA ILE A 246 2.14 0.26 -4.36
C ILE A 246 2.32 1.66 -3.77
N ARG A 247 1.79 2.68 -4.45
CA ARG A 247 1.62 4.02 -3.92
C ARG A 247 0.29 4.58 -4.36
N VAL A 248 -0.58 4.86 -3.41
CA VAL A 248 -1.81 5.63 -3.62
C VAL A 248 -1.45 7.12 -3.74
N SER A 249 -2.08 7.85 -4.65
CA SER A 249 -1.86 9.28 -4.84
C SER A 249 -3.17 10.03 -4.66
N LEU A 250 -3.26 10.86 -3.64
CA LEU A 250 -4.47 11.61 -3.30
C LEU A 250 -4.14 13.10 -3.13
N SER A 251 -5.12 13.95 -3.47
CA SER A 251 -5.12 15.34 -3.03
C SER A 251 -5.62 15.41 -1.57
N ALA A 252 -4.83 14.83 -0.65
CA ALA A 252 -5.12 14.67 0.77
C ALA A 252 -3.79 14.52 1.56
N PRO A 253 -3.81 14.56 2.90
CA PRO A 253 -2.61 14.27 3.70
C PRO A 253 -2.01 12.90 3.35
N PRO A 254 -0.67 12.76 3.24
CA PRO A 254 -0.01 11.53 2.81
C PRO A 254 -0.31 10.31 3.69
N VAL A 255 -0.65 10.51 4.95
CA VAL A 255 -1.10 9.45 5.86
C VAL A 255 -2.33 8.73 5.33
N GLU A 256 -3.26 9.45 4.69
CA GLU A 256 -4.45 8.84 4.08
C GLU A 256 -4.10 7.94 2.89
N GLU A 257 -3.04 8.28 2.14
CA GLU A 257 -2.53 7.41 1.06
C GLU A 257 -2.05 6.05 1.60
N VAL A 258 -1.38 6.06 2.75
CA VAL A 258 -0.88 4.84 3.42
C VAL A 258 -2.04 4.00 3.93
N LYS A 259 -3.02 4.61 4.59
CA LYS A 259 -4.22 3.93 5.09
C LYS A 259 -4.97 3.25 3.94
N VAL A 260 -5.22 3.98 2.85
CA VAL A 260 -5.91 3.44 1.67
C VAL A 260 -5.11 2.30 1.02
N GLY A 261 -3.79 2.46 0.85
CA GLY A 261 -2.93 1.42 0.29
C GLY A 261 -2.94 0.14 1.13
N THR A 262 -2.81 0.28 2.45
CA THR A 262 -2.89 -0.82 3.39
C THR A 262 -4.24 -1.51 3.34
N GLN A 263 -5.35 -0.75 3.32
CA GLN A 263 -6.69 -1.31 3.25
C GLN A 263 -6.96 -2.07 1.94
N ILE A 264 -6.43 -1.60 0.81
CA ILE A 264 -6.51 -2.33 -0.47
C ILE A 264 -5.82 -3.69 -0.36
N LEU A 265 -4.60 -3.74 0.18
CA LEU A 265 -3.86 -4.99 0.34
C LEU A 265 -4.55 -5.94 1.32
N GLN A 266 -5.08 -5.44 2.43
CA GLN A 266 -5.83 -6.23 3.41
C GLN A 266 -7.13 -6.78 2.81
N SER A 267 -7.86 -5.98 2.03
CA SER A 267 -9.09 -6.41 1.36
C SER A 267 -8.84 -7.50 0.31
N LEU A 268 -7.63 -7.58 -0.22
CA LEU A 268 -7.19 -8.62 -1.15
C LEU A 268 -6.48 -9.80 -0.45
N ASN A 269 -6.40 -9.82 0.88
CA ASN A 269 -5.63 -10.81 1.68
C ASN A 269 -4.12 -10.87 1.31
N LEU A 270 -3.57 -9.77 0.80
CA LEU A 270 -2.15 -9.62 0.46
C LEU A 270 -1.32 -8.98 1.60
N ARG A 271 -1.98 -8.56 2.66
CA ARG A 271 -1.41 -8.08 3.91
C ARG A 271 -2.26 -8.57 5.07
N PRO A 272 -1.67 -8.94 6.21
CA PRO A 272 -2.45 -9.33 7.39
C PRO A 272 -3.49 -8.25 7.72
N ARG A 273 -4.70 -8.69 7.99
CA ARG A 273 -5.75 -7.78 8.47
C ARG A 273 -5.39 -7.38 9.90
N LYS A 274 -5.60 -6.10 10.22
CA LYS A 274 -5.68 -5.60 11.58
C LYS A 274 -7.15 -5.59 12.00
N LEU A 275 -7.58 -4.61 12.76
CA LEU A 275 -8.99 -4.42 13.08
C LEU A 275 -9.83 -4.25 11.80
N GLU A 276 -10.88 -5.04 11.65
CA GLU A 276 -11.88 -4.94 10.58
C GLU A 276 -13.26 -4.74 11.18
N ILE A 277 -13.90 -3.61 10.90
CA ILE A 277 -15.29 -3.38 11.30
C ILE A 277 -16.21 -3.75 10.14
N VAL A 278 -17.08 -4.73 10.38
CA VAL A 278 -18.13 -5.15 9.46
C VAL A 278 -19.45 -4.59 9.96
N SER A 279 -20.06 -3.66 9.25
CA SER A 279 -21.34 -3.08 9.65
C SER A 279 -22.40 -3.23 8.57
N CYS A 280 -23.65 -3.40 8.97
CA CYS A 280 -24.73 -3.46 8.01
C CYS A 280 -25.11 -2.05 7.50
N PRO A 281 -25.71 -1.94 6.29
CA PRO A 281 -26.04 -0.65 5.69
C PRO A 281 -27.24 0.06 6.33
N SER A 282 -27.65 -0.32 7.54
CA SER A 282 -28.77 0.31 8.28
C SER A 282 -30.06 0.43 7.46
N CYS A 283 -30.53 -0.68 6.88
CA CYS A 283 -31.77 -0.69 6.09
C CYS A 283 -33.00 -0.47 7.00
N GLY A 284 -34.22 -0.38 6.42
CA GLY A 284 -35.47 -0.17 7.14
C GLY A 284 -35.83 -1.19 8.24
N ARG A 285 -35.02 -2.21 8.44
CA ARG A 285 -35.13 -3.19 9.55
C ARG A 285 -34.24 -2.85 10.74
N ALA A 286 -33.32 -1.89 10.62
CA ALA A 286 -32.46 -1.47 11.71
C ALA A 286 -33.28 -0.87 12.84
N GLN A 287 -32.95 -1.27 14.06
CA GLN A 287 -33.63 -0.81 15.28
C GLN A 287 -32.71 0.05 16.15
N VAL A 288 -31.51 0.31 15.69
CA VAL A 288 -30.49 1.15 16.31
C VAL A 288 -29.80 1.98 15.23
N ASP A 289 -29.16 3.07 15.63
CA ASP A 289 -28.30 3.85 14.74
C ASP A 289 -26.97 3.13 14.50
N VAL A 290 -26.93 2.32 13.42
CA VAL A 290 -25.75 1.51 13.08
C VAL A 290 -24.56 2.38 12.72
N TYR A 291 -24.79 3.53 12.06
CA TYR A 291 -23.69 4.43 11.69
C TYR A 291 -22.98 4.94 12.93
N LYS A 292 -23.74 5.47 13.88
CA LYS A 292 -23.21 5.96 15.15
C LYS A 292 -22.50 4.85 15.93
N LEU A 293 -23.10 3.66 16.04
CA LEU A 293 -22.49 2.53 16.74
C LEU A 293 -21.18 2.07 16.07
N ALA A 294 -21.15 1.98 14.74
CA ALA A 294 -19.95 1.57 14.02
C ALA A 294 -18.82 2.61 14.16
N ASP A 295 -19.15 3.90 14.09
CA ASP A 295 -18.19 4.99 14.28
C ASP A 295 -17.63 5.00 15.71
N GLU A 296 -18.47 4.85 16.73
CA GLU A 296 -18.05 4.82 18.14
C GLU A 296 -17.19 3.58 18.44
N VAL A 297 -17.54 2.41 17.90
CA VAL A 297 -16.73 1.18 18.04
C VAL A 297 -15.39 1.35 17.32
N THR A 298 -15.39 1.91 16.11
CA THR A 298 -14.16 2.18 15.36
C THR A 298 -13.24 3.11 16.15
N ALA A 299 -13.76 4.21 16.67
CA ALA A 299 -12.99 5.17 17.46
C ALA A 299 -12.47 4.56 18.77
N GLY A 300 -13.28 3.74 19.46
CA GLY A 300 -12.89 3.09 20.71
C GLY A 300 -11.85 1.98 20.55
N LEU A 301 -11.70 1.43 19.34
CA LEU A 301 -10.73 0.39 19.00
C LEU A 301 -9.57 0.92 18.14
N GLU A 302 -9.50 2.24 17.94
CA GLU A 302 -8.41 2.86 17.17
C GLU A 302 -7.06 2.57 17.82
N GLY A 303 -6.09 2.13 17.01
CA GLY A 303 -4.76 1.75 17.48
C GLY A 303 -4.62 0.29 17.91
N MET A 304 -5.69 -0.50 17.90
CA MET A 304 -5.60 -1.95 18.14
C MET A 304 -4.86 -2.65 16.99
N GLU A 305 -3.78 -3.35 17.33
CA GLU A 305 -2.91 -3.97 16.33
C GLU A 305 -3.20 -5.45 16.07
N ILE A 306 -4.08 -6.06 16.86
CA ILE A 306 -4.44 -7.47 16.65
C ILE A 306 -5.40 -7.64 15.46
N PRO A 307 -5.34 -8.77 14.75
CA PRO A 307 -6.30 -9.10 13.71
C PRO A 307 -7.64 -9.47 14.35
N LEU A 308 -8.53 -8.50 14.47
CA LEU A 308 -9.86 -8.67 15.08
C LEU A 308 -10.94 -8.22 14.10
N ARG A 309 -11.88 -9.09 13.79
CA ARG A 309 -13.05 -8.79 13.00
C ARG A 309 -14.25 -8.54 13.92
N VAL A 310 -14.76 -7.30 13.90
CA VAL A 310 -15.88 -6.87 14.75
C VAL A 310 -17.11 -6.57 13.90
N ALA A 311 -18.22 -7.27 14.15
CA ALA A 311 -19.47 -7.09 13.42
C ALA A 311 -20.45 -6.19 14.20
N VAL A 312 -20.94 -5.12 13.58
CA VAL A 312 -21.95 -4.21 14.15
C VAL A 312 -23.24 -4.30 13.32
N MET A 313 -24.24 -5.01 13.84
CA MET A 313 -25.47 -5.34 13.11
C MET A 313 -26.70 -4.73 13.76
N GLY A 314 -27.48 -4.00 12.97
CA GLY A 314 -28.63 -3.22 13.45
C GLY A 314 -29.95 -3.95 13.56
N CYS A 315 -30.03 -5.24 13.23
CA CYS A 315 -31.27 -6.01 13.32
C CYS A 315 -31.05 -7.49 13.57
N VAL A 316 -32.10 -8.19 14.00
CA VAL A 316 -32.09 -9.62 14.31
C VAL A 316 -32.29 -10.55 13.10
N VAL A 317 -32.44 -10.00 11.90
CA VAL A 317 -32.70 -10.82 10.70
C VAL A 317 -31.42 -11.45 10.15
N ASN A 318 -30.46 -10.62 9.71
CA ASN A 318 -29.15 -11.07 9.24
C ASN A 318 -28.06 -10.91 10.33
N GLY A 319 -28.31 -10.05 11.31
CA GLY A 319 -27.35 -9.70 12.36
C GLY A 319 -26.74 -10.90 13.08
N PRO A 320 -27.54 -11.89 13.57
CA PRO A 320 -26.98 -13.04 14.24
C PRO A 320 -26.07 -13.90 13.35
N GLY A 321 -26.36 -14.01 12.05
CA GLY A 321 -25.52 -14.74 11.10
C GLY A 321 -24.16 -14.05 10.94
N GLU A 322 -24.16 -12.79 10.58
CA GLU A 322 -22.93 -12.00 10.36
C GLU A 322 -22.11 -11.84 11.65
N ALA A 323 -22.77 -11.64 12.79
CA ALA A 323 -22.10 -11.53 14.08
C ALA A 323 -21.42 -12.85 14.51
N ARG A 324 -21.93 -14.00 14.08
CA ARG A 324 -21.31 -15.31 14.34
C ARG A 324 -20.06 -15.57 13.52
N GLU A 325 -19.96 -14.96 12.36
CA GLU A 325 -18.79 -15.11 11.47
C GLU A 325 -17.63 -14.20 11.85
N ALA A 326 -17.88 -13.23 12.71
CA ALA A 326 -16.85 -12.32 13.26
C ALA A 326 -16.24 -12.91 14.53
N ASP A 327 -15.06 -12.44 14.90
CA ASP A 327 -14.42 -12.80 16.17
C ASP A 327 -15.21 -12.24 17.35
N LEU A 328 -15.74 -11.03 17.16
CA LEU A 328 -16.60 -10.32 18.09
C LEU A 328 -17.74 -9.65 17.31
N GLY A 329 -18.94 -9.61 17.84
CA GLY A 329 -20.04 -8.96 17.13
C GLY A 329 -21.23 -8.62 18.01
N VAL A 330 -22.09 -7.75 17.47
CA VAL A 330 -23.39 -7.45 18.06
C VAL A 330 -24.50 -7.58 17.03
N ALA A 331 -25.61 -8.20 17.43
CA ALA A 331 -26.87 -8.15 16.71
C ALA A 331 -27.90 -7.40 17.57
N SER A 332 -28.35 -6.24 17.08
CA SER A 332 -29.22 -5.32 17.83
C SER A 332 -30.70 -5.56 17.52
N GLY A 333 -31.55 -5.41 18.55
CA GLY A 333 -32.99 -5.50 18.38
C GLY A 333 -33.75 -5.24 19.70
N ASN A 334 -34.92 -4.62 19.62
CA ASN A 334 -35.80 -4.33 20.78
C ASN A 334 -35.09 -3.57 21.92
N GLY A 335 -34.24 -2.56 21.58
CA GLY A 335 -33.50 -1.77 22.56
C GLY A 335 -32.38 -2.53 23.29
N LYS A 336 -31.92 -3.67 22.72
CA LYS A 336 -30.88 -4.53 23.28
C LYS A 336 -29.92 -4.98 22.19
N GLY A 337 -28.68 -5.36 22.58
CA GLY A 337 -27.70 -6.01 21.74
C GLY A 337 -27.31 -7.39 22.28
N GLN A 338 -27.36 -8.39 21.42
CA GLN A 338 -26.76 -9.69 21.70
C GLN A 338 -25.29 -9.65 21.28
N ILE A 339 -24.39 -9.87 22.24
CA ILE A 339 -22.94 -9.87 22.00
C ILE A 339 -22.49 -11.30 21.70
N PHE A 340 -21.77 -11.44 20.62
CA PHE A 340 -21.21 -12.70 20.12
C PHE A 340 -19.68 -12.65 20.24
N VAL A 341 -19.10 -13.73 20.74
CA VAL A 341 -17.66 -13.99 20.69
C VAL A 341 -17.44 -15.37 20.06
N LYS A 342 -16.64 -15.42 19.00
CA LYS A 342 -16.33 -16.67 18.27
C LYS A 342 -17.60 -17.48 17.94
N GLY A 343 -18.65 -16.78 17.51
CA GLY A 343 -19.91 -17.39 17.08
C GLY A 343 -20.93 -17.69 18.18
N GLU A 344 -20.58 -17.54 19.46
CA GLU A 344 -21.47 -17.81 20.59
C GLU A 344 -21.99 -16.52 21.23
N VAL A 345 -23.27 -16.51 21.63
CA VAL A 345 -23.84 -15.38 22.38
C VAL A 345 -23.34 -15.47 23.82
N ILE A 346 -22.53 -14.52 24.24
CA ILE A 346 -21.98 -14.48 25.60
C ILE A 346 -22.85 -13.66 26.58
N LYS A 347 -23.50 -12.59 26.09
CA LYS A 347 -24.40 -11.76 26.90
C LYS A 347 -25.37 -10.96 26.02
N THR A 348 -26.43 -10.46 26.68
CA THR A 348 -27.36 -9.49 26.08
C THR A 348 -27.34 -8.23 26.92
N VAL A 349 -27.10 -7.10 26.30
CA VAL A 349 -26.97 -5.80 27.00
C VAL A 349 -27.98 -4.78 26.45
N PRO A 350 -28.36 -3.75 27.22
CA PRO A 350 -29.17 -2.66 26.71
C PRO A 350 -28.37 -1.86 25.65
N GLU A 351 -29.09 -1.17 24.77
CA GLU A 351 -28.50 -0.45 23.63
C GLU A 351 -27.36 0.49 24.02
N HIS A 352 -27.54 1.25 25.14
CA HIS A 352 -26.53 2.20 25.59
C HIS A 352 -25.23 1.57 26.10
N ALA A 353 -25.22 0.28 26.39
CA ALA A 353 -24.05 -0.45 26.86
C ALA A 353 -23.35 -1.27 25.75
N ILE A 354 -23.84 -1.21 24.51
CA ILE A 354 -23.30 -2.02 23.41
C ILE A 354 -21.83 -1.65 23.11
N VAL A 355 -21.55 -0.35 22.92
CA VAL A 355 -20.21 0.13 22.54
C VAL A 355 -19.19 -0.22 23.61
N GLU A 356 -19.47 0.14 24.88
CA GLU A 356 -18.60 -0.17 26.01
C GLU A 356 -18.32 -1.66 26.12
N THR A 357 -19.36 -2.49 25.99
CA THR A 357 -19.21 -3.94 26.04
C THR A 357 -18.38 -4.51 24.90
N LEU A 358 -18.55 -4.00 23.68
CA LEU A 358 -17.72 -4.44 22.54
C LEU A 358 -16.25 -4.07 22.73
N ILE A 359 -15.98 -2.87 23.25
CA ILE A 359 -14.61 -2.43 23.53
C ILE A 359 -13.98 -3.30 24.63
N GLU A 360 -14.69 -3.56 25.73
CA GLU A 360 -14.22 -4.44 26.81
C GLU A 360 -13.90 -5.85 26.31
N GLU A 361 -14.79 -6.45 25.52
CA GLU A 361 -14.57 -7.80 24.98
C GLU A 361 -13.43 -7.82 23.95
N ALA A 362 -13.29 -6.78 23.13
CA ALA A 362 -12.16 -6.66 22.19
C ALA A 362 -10.83 -6.57 22.95
N MET A 363 -10.76 -5.79 24.02
CA MET A 363 -9.57 -5.69 24.86
C MET A 363 -9.23 -7.02 25.53
N ARG A 364 -10.24 -7.73 26.03
CA ARG A 364 -10.06 -9.07 26.61
C ARG A 364 -9.51 -10.07 25.59
N ILE A 365 -10.03 -10.07 24.35
CA ILE A 365 -9.53 -10.92 23.27
C ILE A 365 -8.08 -10.56 22.95
N ALA A 366 -7.74 -9.27 22.98
CA ALA A 366 -6.39 -8.79 22.74
C ALA A 366 -5.39 -9.26 23.82
N GLU A 367 -5.80 -9.20 25.10
CA GLU A 367 -4.98 -9.68 26.22
C GLU A 367 -4.75 -11.19 26.11
N GLU A 368 -5.80 -11.99 25.87
CA GLU A 368 -5.68 -13.43 25.68
C GLU A 368 -4.76 -13.79 24.49
N ALA A 369 -4.82 -13.04 23.38
CA ALA A 369 -3.94 -13.22 22.23
C ALA A 369 -2.48 -12.83 22.53
N GLY A 370 -2.26 -11.80 23.34
CA GLY A 370 -0.94 -11.37 23.81
C GLY A 370 -0.28 -12.38 24.75
N GLU A 371 -1.05 -12.99 25.65
CA GLU A 371 -0.56 -14.05 26.55
C GLU A 371 -0.17 -15.33 25.79
N THR A 372 -0.97 -15.73 24.78
CA THR A 372 -0.63 -16.89 23.93
C THR A 372 0.58 -16.66 23.02
N ALA A 373 0.83 -15.43 22.59
CA ALA A 373 2.03 -15.07 21.80
C ALA A 373 3.31 -15.05 22.63
N GLY A 374 3.20 -14.87 23.95
CA GLY A 374 4.33 -14.92 24.89
C GLY A 374 4.81 -16.33 25.23
N GLU A 375 4.00 -17.35 24.96
CA GLU A 375 4.32 -18.77 25.26
C GLU A 375 4.70 -19.63 24.02
N GLY A 376 4.66 -19.07 22.80
CA GLY A 376 4.96 -19.79 21.57
C GLY A 376 5.85 -19.01 20.61
N GLU A 377 6.84 -19.71 20.01
CA GLU A 377 7.59 -19.18 18.87
C GLU A 377 6.64 -18.70 17.76
N PRO A 378 6.97 -17.63 17.01
CA PRO A 378 6.10 -17.10 15.96
C PRO A 378 5.91 -18.16 14.87
N VAL A 379 4.73 -18.75 14.81
CA VAL A 379 4.32 -19.61 13.70
C VAL A 379 4.04 -18.70 12.51
N VAL A 380 5.04 -18.51 11.67
CA VAL A 380 4.86 -17.96 10.33
C VAL A 380 4.22 -19.06 9.48
N THR A 381 2.92 -19.09 9.40
CA THR A 381 2.24 -19.86 8.37
C THR A 381 2.16 -19.02 7.09
N VAL A 382 3.13 -19.26 6.22
CA VAL A 382 3.03 -18.90 4.80
C VAL A 382 2.20 -20.02 4.15
N GLY A 383 0.99 -19.68 3.75
CA GLY A 383 0.12 -20.52 2.94
C GLY A 383 -0.31 -19.76 1.69
#